data_4383f49819067072128925fc6cfc1c91
#
_entry.id   4383f49819067072128925fc6cfc1c91
#
_cell.length_a   1.000
_cell.length_b   1.000
_cell.length_c   1.000
_cell.angle_alpha   90.00
_cell.angle_beta   90.00
_cell.angle_gamma   90.00
#
_symmetry.space_group_name_H-M   'P 1'
#
loop_
_entity.id
_entity.type
_entity.pdbx_description
1 polymer ?
#
loop_
_entity_poly.entity_id
_entity_poly.type
_entity_poly.pdbx_seq_one_letter_code
_entity_poly.pdbx_strand_id
1 'polypeptide(L)'
;MPQPGARFAQRISICCAAIILALYVVGLVSGTEIRHIVQTAPLWLGVLLGWRSSAAARWIALPFFLFWLAIMVFIWLFLLGWAHIVSGHFSPTEVAMTIVIGIASVSGITAAGRAKMYAPPLAAAGVFVLGAFLQLAAFRLSMLPQIARR
;
A
#
# COMPACT_ATOMS: atom_id res chain seq x y z
N MET A 1 18.50 -19.12 15.11
CA MET A 1 18.59 -17.75 14.51
C MET A 1 17.53 -17.62 13.42
N PRO A 2 16.72 -16.55 13.39
CA PRO A 2 15.74 -16.34 12.31
C PRO A 2 16.48 -16.23 10.97
N GLN A 3 15.98 -16.93 9.96
CA GLN A 3 16.54 -16.87 8.62
C GLN A 3 16.51 -15.45 8.07
N PRO A 4 17.55 -14.98 7.34
CA PRO A 4 17.61 -13.59 6.86
C PRO A 4 16.37 -13.19 6.03
N GLY A 5 15.75 -14.12 5.31
CA GLY A 5 14.52 -13.89 4.55
C GLY A 5 13.31 -13.56 5.43
N ALA A 6 13.19 -14.17 6.61
CA ALA A 6 12.07 -13.95 7.53
C ALA A 6 12.03 -12.50 8.06
N ARG A 7 13.17 -11.88 8.32
CA ARG A 7 13.25 -10.48 8.75
C ARG A 7 12.72 -9.51 7.70
N PHE A 8 13.01 -9.76 6.42
CA PHE A 8 12.50 -8.91 5.34
C PHE A 8 11.01 -9.12 5.10
N ALA A 9 10.51 -10.36 5.20
CA ALA A 9 9.09 -10.65 5.11
C ALA A 9 8.30 -9.94 6.23
N GLN A 10 8.83 -9.96 7.45
CA GLN A 10 8.23 -9.24 8.59
C GLN A 10 8.24 -7.72 8.39
N ARG A 11 9.30 -7.15 7.80
CA ARG A 11 9.33 -5.72 7.43
C ARG A 11 8.26 -5.39 6.39
N ILE A 12 8.03 -6.23 5.40
CA ILE A 12 6.93 -6.08 4.42
C ILE A 12 5.58 -6.02 5.16
N SER A 13 5.34 -6.94 6.10
CA SER A 13 4.13 -6.96 6.92
C SER A 13 3.94 -5.64 7.69
N ILE A 14 4.99 -5.16 8.36
CA ILE A 14 4.96 -3.89 9.12
C ILE A 14 4.68 -2.70 8.20
N CYS A 15 5.31 -2.63 7.02
CA CYS A 15 5.07 -1.56 6.06
C CYS A 15 3.63 -1.56 5.55
N CYS A 16 3.06 -2.74 5.23
CA CYS A 16 1.64 -2.85 4.86
C CYS A 16 0.72 -2.39 5.99
N ALA A 17 0.98 -2.82 7.24
CA ALA A 17 0.21 -2.40 8.41
C ALA A 17 0.30 -0.88 8.65
N ALA A 18 1.48 -0.28 8.47
CA ALA A 18 1.66 1.16 8.60
C ALA A 18 0.82 1.95 7.56
N ILE A 19 0.76 1.48 6.32
CA ILE A 19 -0.08 2.09 5.27
C ILE A 19 -1.56 1.96 5.64
N ILE A 20 -2.00 0.79 6.10
CA ILE A 20 -3.40 0.56 6.54
C ILE A 20 -3.77 1.54 7.65
N LEU A 21 -2.94 1.64 8.70
CA LEU A 21 -3.19 2.53 9.83
C LEU A 21 -3.22 3.99 9.40
N ALA A 22 -2.28 4.43 8.56
CA ALA A 22 -2.24 5.79 8.06
C ALA A 22 -3.50 6.13 7.25
N LEU A 23 -3.97 5.23 6.39
CA LEU A 23 -5.19 5.41 5.60
C LEU A 23 -6.45 5.40 6.47
N TYR A 24 -6.49 4.63 7.56
CA TYR A 24 -7.60 4.68 8.50
C TYR A 24 -7.65 6.03 9.24
N VAL A 25 -6.49 6.57 9.63
CA VAL A 25 -6.42 7.93 10.21
C VAL A 25 -6.94 8.96 9.20
N VAL A 26 -6.52 8.88 7.93
CA VAL A 26 -7.03 9.76 6.86
C VAL A 26 -8.54 9.60 6.73
N GLY A 27 -9.05 8.37 6.68
CA GLY A 27 -10.49 8.09 6.59
C GLY A 27 -11.29 8.72 7.72
N LEU A 28 -10.84 8.58 8.97
CA LEU A 28 -11.47 9.17 10.15
C LEU A 28 -11.47 10.71 10.11
N VAL A 29 -10.37 11.32 9.69
CA VAL A 29 -10.25 12.79 9.63
C VAL A 29 -11.08 13.38 8.49
N SER A 30 -11.17 12.69 7.36
CA SER A 30 -11.93 13.15 6.18
C SER A 30 -13.40 12.67 6.16
N GLY A 31 -13.83 11.84 7.11
CA GLY A 31 -15.18 11.25 7.12
C GLY A 31 -15.42 10.29 5.95
N THR A 32 -14.37 9.59 5.52
CA THR A 32 -14.40 8.66 4.36
C THR A 32 -13.88 7.27 4.74
N GLU A 33 -14.28 6.79 5.91
CA GLU A 33 -13.76 5.56 6.53
C GLU A 33 -13.99 4.33 5.63
N ILE A 34 -15.20 4.17 5.10
CA ILE A 34 -15.56 3.01 4.27
C ILE A 34 -14.72 2.97 3.01
N ARG A 35 -14.49 4.13 2.40
CA ARG A 35 -13.61 4.25 1.22
C ARG A 35 -12.21 3.72 1.53
N HIS A 36 -11.61 4.12 2.64
CA HIS A 36 -10.26 3.72 3.01
C HIS A 36 -10.19 2.26 3.48
N ILE A 37 -11.24 1.73 4.13
CA ILE A 37 -11.34 0.31 4.45
C ILE A 37 -11.31 -0.53 3.18
N VAL A 38 -12.08 -0.16 2.15
CA VAL A 38 -12.09 -0.87 0.87
C VAL A 38 -10.72 -0.78 0.17
N GLN A 39 -10.08 0.40 0.17
CA GLN A 39 -8.78 0.61 -0.45
C GLN A 39 -7.66 -0.21 0.21
N THR A 40 -7.75 -0.45 1.52
CA THR A 40 -6.74 -1.18 2.27
C THR A 40 -6.95 -2.69 2.29
N ALA A 41 -8.11 -3.18 1.84
CA ALA A 41 -8.42 -4.61 1.88
C ALA A 41 -7.31 -5.51 1.27
N PRO A 42 -6.71 -5.20 0.10
CA PRO A 42 -5.64 -6.02 -0.45
C PRO A 42 -4.35 -6.02 0.39
N LEU A 43 -4.03 -4.91 1.08
CA LEU A 43 -2.81 -4.82 1.90
C LEU A 43 -2.79 -5.83 3.05
N TRP A 44 -3.95 -6.28 3.53
CA TRP A 44 -4.04 -7.33 4.54
C TRP A 44 -3.41 -8.66 4.08
N LEU A 45 -3.44 -8.95 2.77
CA LEU A 45 -2.69 -10.10 2.22
C LEU A 45 -1.19 -9.92 2.40
N GLY A 46 -0.68 -8.70 2.19
CA GLY A 46 0.73 -8.38 2.45
C GLY A 46 1.10 -8.54 3.92
N VAL A 47 0.22 -8.11 4.84
CA VAL A 47 0.40 -8.30 6.29
C VAL A 47 0.46 -9.78 6.63
N LEU A 48 -0.54 -10.57 6.21
CA LEU A 48 -0.67 -12.00 6.56
C LEU A 48 0.46 -12.84 5.97
N LEU A 49 0.78 -12.66 4.69
CA LEU A 49 1.83 -13.41 4.02
C LEU A 49 3.22 -13.01 4.52
N GLY A 50 3.42 -11.72 4.82
CA GLY A 50 4.66 -11.24 5.42
C GLY A 50 4.88 -11.79 6.82
N TRP A 51 3.83 -11.81 7.64
CA TRP A 51 3.88 -12.40 8.98
C TRP A 51 4.22 -13.90 8.95
N ARG A 52 3.65 -14.63 7.98
CA ARG A 52 3.93 -16.05 7.75
C ARG A 52 5.26 -16.31 7.05
N SER A 53 6.07 -15.29 6.79
CA SER A 53 7.36 -15.37 6.09
C SER A 53 7.26 -16.10 4.74
N SER A 54 6.13 -15.94 4.03
CA SER A 54 5.88 -16.56 2.74
C SER A 54 6.70 -15.92 1.62
N ALA A 55 7.23 -16.73 0.70
CA ALA A 55 7.91 -16.24 -0.51
C ALA A 55 6.99 -15.38 -1.40
N ALA A 56 5.67 -15.61 -1.35
CA ALA A 56 4.68 -14.81 -2.08
C ALA A 56 4.54 -13.39 -1.53
N ALA A 57 4.90 -13.13 -0.25
CA ALA A 57 4.72 -11.84 0.40
C ALA A 57 5.37 -10.69 -0.37
N ARG A 58 6.60 -10.89 -0.86
CA ARG A 58 7.31 -9.85 -1.63
C ARG A 58 6.61 -9.52 -2.95
N TRP A 59 6.10 -10.53 -3.63
CA TRP A 59 5.53 -10.37 -4.96
C TRP A 59 4.11 -9.78 -4.92
N ILE A 60 3.30 -10.14 -3.92
CA ILE A 60 1.96 -9.58 -3.75
C ILE A 60 2.00 -8.15 -3.19
N ALA A 61 2.94 -7.84 -2.28
CA ALA A 61 3.02 -6.54 -1.65
C ALA A 61 3.72 -5.48 -2.51
N LEU A 62 4.62 -5.90 -3.41
CA LEU A 62 5.36 -4.97 -4.27
C LEU A 62 4.44 -4.05 -5.10
N PRO A 63 3.41 -4.55 -5.82
CA PRO A 63 2.49 -3.67 -6.53
C PRO A 63 1.69 -2.76 -5.60
N PHE A 64 1.40 -3.17 -4.35
CA PHE A 64 0.74 -2.31 -3.37
C PHE A 64 1.62 -1.11 -3.02
N PHE A 65 2.90 -1.34 -2.72
CA PHE A 65 3.83 -0.26 -2.41
C PHE A 65 4.06 0.68 -3.60
N LEU A 66 4.19 0.14 -4.81
CA LEU A 66 4.34 0.95 -6.02
C LEU A 66 3.10 1.81 -6.28
N PHE A 67 1.91 1.24 -6.10
CA PHE A 67 0.65 1.95 -6.24
C PHE A 67 0.53 3.11 -5.24
N TRP A 68 0.73 2.83 -3.95
CA TRP A 68 0.61 3.87 -2.92
C TRP A 68 1.70 4.92 -3.04
N LEU A 69 2.91 4.54 -3.42
CA LEU A 69 3.97 5.50 -3.69
C LEU A 69 3.60 6.43 -4.85
N ALA A 70 3.04 5.90 -5.94
CA ALA A 70 2.57 6.71 -7.07
C ALA A 70 1.46 7.69 -6.65
N ILE A 71 0.48 7.24 -5.86
CA ILE A 71 -0.57 8.12 -5.32
C ILE A 71 0.05 9.24 -4.46
N MET A 72 1.01 8.92 -3.60
CA MET A 72 1.69 9.93 -2.78
C MET A 72 2.44 10.94 -3.64
N VAL A 73 3.14 10.50 -4.67
CA VAL A 73 3.81 11.40 -5.62
C VAL A 73 2.79 12.35 -6.27
N PHE A 74 1.64 11.86 -6.74
CA PHE A 74 0.62 12.72 -7.34
C PHE A 74 0.02 13.72 -6.35
N ILE A 75 -0.20 13.33 -5.10
CA ILE A 75 -0.65 14.25 -4.05
C ILE A 75 0.40 15.33 -3.81
N TRP A 76 1.67 14.98 -3.71
CA TRP A 76 2.74 15.97 -3.49
C TRP A 76 2.95 16.88 -4.68
N LEU A 77 2.83 16.39 -5.92
CA LEU A 77 2.84 17.24 -7.12
C LEU A 77 1.69 18.25 -7.11
N PHE A 78 0.52 17.86 -6.62
CA PHE A 78 -0.62 18.76 -6.44
C PHE A 78 -0.35 19.80 -5.34
N LEU A 79 0.12 19.37 -4.16
CA LEU A 79 0.41 20.26 -3.03
C LEU A 79 1.50 21.29 -3.36
N LEU A 80 2.47 20.94 -4.23
CA LEU A 80 3.51 21.82 -4.72
C LEU A 80 3.05 22.72 -5.89
N GLY A 81 1.82 22.55 -6.39
CA GLY A 81 1.29 23.33 -7.51
C GLY A 81 1.85 22.92 -8.88
N TRP A 82 2.54 21.76 -8.99
CA TRP A 82 3.17 21.33 -10.24
C TRP A 82 2.24 20.54 -11.16
N ALA A 83 1.25 19.87 -10.61
CA ALA A 83 0.27 19.12 -11.39
C ALA A 83 -1.08 19.09 -10.69
N HIS A 84 -2.16 19.09 -11.48
CA HIS A 84 -3.54 19.08 -10.98
C HIS A 84 -4.25 17.74 -11.29
N ILE A 85 -3.52 16.63 -11.16
CA ILE A 85 -4.06 15.26 -11.38
C ILE A 85 -5.00 14.85 -10.24
N VAL A 86 -4.72 15.34 -9.04
CA VAL A 86 -5.56 15.18 -7.85
C VAL A 86 -6.16 16.56 -7.53
N SER A 87 -7.35 16.58 -6.94
CA SER A 87 -8.01 17.79 -6.46
C SER A 87 -8.56 17.58 -5.06
N GLY A 88 -8.59 18.61 -4.23
CA GLY A 88 -9.16 18.56 -2.90
C GLY A 88 -8.47 19.50 -1.91
N HIS A 89 -9.04 19.60 -0.72
CA HIS A 89 -8.40 20.24 0.43
C HIS A 89 -7.80 19.18 1.31
N PHE A 90 -6.54 19.33 1.67
CA PHE A 90 -5.82 18.39 2.55
C PHE A 90 -5.61 19.07 3.91
N SER A 91 -6.09 18.42 4.97
CA SER A 91 -5.79 18.82 6.33
C SER A 91 -4.31 18.56 6.67
N PRO A 92 -3.74 19.24 7.68
CA PRO A 92 -2.37 18.95 8.13
C PRO A 92 -2.15 17.48 8.51
N THR A 93 -3.16 16.83 9.09
CA THR A 93 -3.10 15.40 9.44
C THR A 93 -3.01 14.52 8.19
N GLU A 94 -3.82 14.80 7.17
CA GLU A 94 -3.76 14.06 5.90
C GLU A 94 -2.40 14.23 5.23
N VAL A 95 -1.86 15.45 5.21
CA VAL A 95 -0.50 15.71 4.69
C VAL A 95 0.55 14.90 5.46
N ALA A 96 0.49 14.89 6.80
CA ALA A 96 1.42 14.09 7.62
C ALA A 96 1.31 12.59 7.30
N MET A 97 0.08 12.07 7.09
CA MET A 97 -0.12 10.66 6.73
C MET A 97 0.42 10.32 5.34
N THR A 98 0.41 11.26 4.37
CA THR A 98 1.06 11.01 3.07
C THR A 98 2.55 10.76 3.21
N ILE A 99 3.23 11.44 4.14
CA ILE A 99 4.65 11.21 4.43
C ILE A 99 4.84 9.81 5.01
N VAL A 100 4.01 9.39 5.97
CA VAL A 100 4.07 8.05 6.57
C VAL A 100 3.87 6.98 5.50
N ILE A 101 2.86 7.12 4.64
CA ILE A 101 2.58 6.18 3.55
C ILE A 101 3.76 6.14 2.56
N GLY A 102 4.32 7.29 2.21
CA GLY A 102 5.48 7.38 1.32
C GLY A 102 6.70 6.64 1.88
N ILE A 103 7.06 6.90 3.16
CA ILE A 103 8.16 6.23 3.84
C ILE A 103 7.92 4.72 3.95
N ALA A 104 6.71 4.30 4.32
CA ALA A 104 6.35 2.89 4.41
C ALA A 104 6.45 2.20 3.04
N SER A 105 5.99 2.86 1.96
CA SER A 105 6.05 2.33 0.60
C SER A 105 7.50 2.15 0.13
N VAL A 106 8.36 3.15 0.29
CA VAL A 106 9.79 3.07 -0.06
C VAL A 106 10.49 1.98 0.76
N SER A 107 10.22 1.93 2.07
CA SER A 107 10.77 0.90 2.96
C SER A 107 10.29 -0.51 2.59
N GLY A 108 9.03 -0.65 2.19
CA GLY A 108 8.44 -1.89 1.71
C GLY A 108 9.06 -2.37 0.39
N ILE A 109 9.26 -1.48 -0.57
CA ILE A 109 9.94 -1.76 -1.85
C ILE A 109 11.37 -2.24 -1.58
N THR A 110 12.11 -1.54 -0.74
CA THR A 110 13.50 -1.93 -0.40
C THR A 110 13.56 -3.27 0.33
N ALA A 111 12.61 -3.53 1.24
CA ALA A 111 12.50 -4.83 1.91
C ALA A 111 12.17 -5.96 0.92
N ALA A 112 11.23 -5.73 -0.01
CA ALA A 112 10.88 -6.69 -1.05
C ALA A 112 12.08 -6.98 -1.98
N GLY A 113 12.85 -5.98 -2.36
CA GLY A 113 14.06 -6.14 -3.18
C GLY A 113 15.17 -6.95 -2.49
N ARG A 114 15.28 -6.82 -1.17
CA ARG A 114 16.30 -7.53 -0.35
C ARG A 114 15.86 -8.91 0.11
N ALA A 115 14.58 -9.23 0.05
CA ALA A 115 14.04 -10.54 0.42
C ALA A 115 14.49 -11.61 -0.59
N LYS A 116 15.59 -12.30 -0.30
CA LYS A 116 16.11 -13.43 -1.10
C LYS A 116 15.25 -14.69 -0.86
N MET A 117 13.98 -14.63 -1.22
CA MET A 117 13.05 -15.74 -1.13
C MET A 117 12.78 -16.24 -2.55
N TYR A 118 13.12 -17.52 -2.79
CA TYR A 118 12.95 -18.13 -4.12
C TYR A 118 11.46 -18.36 -4.41
N ALA A 119 11.04 -17.93 -5.59
CA ALA A 119 9.79 -18.32 -6.21
C ALA A 119 10.03 -18.55 -7.70
N PRO A 120 9.41 -19.55 -8.34
CA PRO A 120 9.49 -19.72 -9.77
C PRO A 120 9.05 -18.44 -10.50
N PRO A 121 9.74 -18.02 -11.60
CA PRO A 121 9.47 -16.73 -12.24
C PRO A 121 8.01 -16.55 -12.67
N LEU A 122 7.39 -17.59 -13.20
CA LEU A 122 6.00 -17.55 -13.63
C LEU A 122 5.04 -17.37 -12.43
N ALA A 123 5.28 -18.08 -11.33
CA ALA A 123 4.50 -17.93 -10.11
C ALA A 123 4.69 -16.53 -9.49
N ALA A 124 5.91 -16.01 -9.49
CA ALA A 124 6.23 -14.66 -9.04
C ALA A 124 5.48 -13.59 -9.84
N ALA A 125 5.51 -13.70 -11.17
CA ALA A 125 4.79 -12.82 -12.07
C ALA A 125 3.28 -12.91 -11.87
N GLY A 126 2.72 -14.11 -11.74
CA GLY A 126 1.29 -14.32 -11.48
C GLY A 126 0.83 -13.69 -10.17
N VAL A 127 1.60 -13.87 -9.09
CA VAL A 127 1.30 -13.25 -7.78
C VAL A 127 1.40 -11.73 -7.84
N PHE A 128 2.38 -11.18 -8.55
CA PHE A 128 2.51 -9.73 -8.76
C PHE A 128 1.32 -9.15 -9.52
N VAL A 129 0.93 -9.78 -10.64
CA VAL A 129 -0.22 -9.34 -11.44
C VAL A 129 -1.52 -9.44 -10.64
N LEU A 130 -1.70 -10.52 -9.87
CA LEU A 130 -2.84 -10.66 -8.97
C LEU A 130 -2.88 -9.53 -7.94
N GLY A 131 -1.77 -9.21 -7.30
CA GLY A 131 -1.67 -8.09 -6.36
C GLY A 131 -2.03 -6.76 -7.00
N ALA A 132 -1.47 -6.46 -8.18
CA ALA A 132 -1.79 -5.24 -8.92
C ALA A 132 -3.28 -5.15 -9.27
N PHE A 133 -3.87 -6.26 -9.75
CA PHE A 133 -5.29 -6.32 -10.07
C PHE A 133 -6.17 -6.08 -8.84
N LEU A 134 -5.88 -6.75 -7.72
CA LEU A 134 -6.63 -6.58 -6.47
C LEU A 134 -6.57 -5.13 -5.96
N GLN A 135 -5.39 -4.50 -6.01
CA GLN A 135 -5.23 -3.11 -5.56
C GLN A 135 -6.00 -2.14 -6.45
N LEU A 136 -5.91 -2.30 -7.77
CA LEU A 136 -6.65 -1.46 -8.71
C LEU A 136 -8.17 -1.67 -8.60
N ALA A 137 -8.62 -2.92 -8.44
CA ALA A 137 -10.02 -3.23 -8.23
C ALA A 137 -10.56 -2.61 -6.94
N ALA A 138 -9.85 -2.75 -5.81
CA ALA A 138 -10.24 -2.15 -4.54
C ALA A 138 -10.28 -0.62 -4.63
N PHE A 139 -9.30 -0.01 -5.30
CA PHE A 139 -9.29 1.43 -5.53
C PHE A 139 -10.48 1.87 -6.40
N ARG A 140 -10.78 1.16 -7.49
CA ARG A 140 -11.94 1.46 -8.35
C ARG A 140 -13.25 1.29 -7.61
N LEU A 141 -13.41 0.21 -6.83
CA LEU A 141 -14.60 -0.01 -6.02
C LEU A 141 -14.80 1.10 -4.98
N SER A 142 -13.73 1.57 -4.36
CA SER A 142 -13.79 2.65 -3.38
C SER A 142 -14.26 3.99 -3.94
N MET A 143 -14.19 4.17 -5.26
CA MET A 143 -14.64 5.38 -5.96
C MET A 143 -16.11 5.31 -6.39
N LEU A 144 -16.81 4.20 -6.16
CA LEU A 144 -18.24 4.11 -6.44
C LEU A 144 -19.02 5.11 -5.56
N PRO A 145 -20.06 5.80 -6.10
CA PRO A 145 -20.79 6.85 -5.36
C PRO A 145 -21.36 6.38 -4.03
N GLN A 146 -21.72 5.10 -3.92
CA GLN A 146 -22.26 4.48 -2.71
C GLN A 146 -21.21 4.35 -1.59
N ILE A 147 -19.93 4.29 -1.93
CA ILE A 147 -18.79 4.11 -1.03
C ILE A 147 -18.05 5.43 -0.82
N ALA A 148 -17.87 6.22 -1.87
CA ALA A 148 -17.06 7.44 -1.86
C ALA A 148 -17.65 8.57 -0.99
N ARG A 149 -18.95 8.51 -0.70
CA ARG A 149 -19.68 9.52 0.09
C ARG A 149 -19.88 9.14 1.56
N ARG A 150 -19.29 8.03 2.02
CA ARG A 150 -19.42 7.53 3.39
C ARG A 150 -18.05 7.31 4.03
#